data_8239422ea2b6ddcb2616fce43b5e9212
#
_entry.id   8239422ea2b6ddcb2616fce43b5e9212
#
_cell.length_a   1.000
_cell.length_b   1.000
_cell.length_c   1.000
_cell.angle_alpha   90.00
_cell.angle_beta   90.00
_cell.angle_gamma   90.00
#
_symmetry.space_group_name_H-M   'P 1'
#
loop_
_entity.id
_entity.type
_entity.pdbx_description
1 polymer ?
#
loop_
_entity_poly.entity_id
_entity_poly.type
_entity_poly.pdbx_seq_one_letter_code
_entity_poly.pdbx_strand_id
1 'polypeptide(L)'
;MLARNAEALYWIGRYVERADDTARILDVTVHQLLEDSTADPDRTSRVLLEVLGIEPPQTRLDMWALTDLVAFNRGLSRGCSIVDAITAARENARSAREVISSDMWECLNTTYNALAERERAARRLGPHEFFTFVEGRAAMFAGLADSTLSRDDGYRFLVLGRALERVDMTVRLLLSRVGDSASSPTWVSVLRAAGAHDTYLRTHRGVLDANRVIEFIVLDRQFPRSAFYSLKLAEHSLDELMQGLSDRAGAGAEARRLLGRARSELEFIRPGVLLDSLENRLAGLQATCRDVGEALALRYFRFAPWVEWSDAGRGQDLVSGEVEEGGA
;
A
#
# COMPACT_ATOMS: atom_id res chain seq x y z
N MET A 1 16.69 -15.50 -9.97
CA MET A 1 15.21 -15.76 -9.96
C MET A 1 14.59 -15.40 -11.30
N LEU A 2 13.47 -16.06 -11.72
CA LEU A 2 12.72 -15.68 -12.93
C LEU A 2 12.01 -14.33 -12.71
N ALA A 3 12.00 -13.46 -13.72
CA ALA A 3 11.37 -12.13 -13.65
C ALA A 3 9.90 -12.17 -13.19
N ARG A 4 9.11 -13.12 -13.73
CA ARG A 4 7.69 -13.31 -13.33
C ARG A 4 7.52 -13.65 -11.85
N ASN A 5 8.45 -14.40 -11.25
CA ASN A 5 8.39 -14.78 -9.84
C ASN A 5 8.78 -13.59 -8.95
N ALA A 6 9.78 -12.81 -9.36
CA ALA A 6 10.17 -11.58 -8.70
C ALA A 6 9.01 -10.58 -8.67
N GLU A 7 8.38 -10.37 -9.83
CA GLU A 7 7.20 -9.52 -9.97
C GLU A 7 6.03 -10.01 -9.09
N ALA A 8 5.71 -11.31 -9.16
CA ALA A 8 4.62 -11.88 -8.39
C ALA A 8 4.84 -11.72 -6.88
N LEU A 9 6.04 -11.99 -6.38
CA LEU A 9 6.37 -11.84 -4.95
C LEU A 9 6.32 -10.38 -4.50
N TYR A 10 6.84 -9.46 -5.31
CA TYR A 10 6.75 -8.02 -5.04
C TYR A 10 5.28 -7.57 -4.93
N TRP A 11 4.43 -7.98 -5.87
CA TRP A 11 3.02 -7.62 -5.85
C TRP A 11 2.22 -8.30 -4.74
N ILE A 12 2.56 -9.56 -4.38
CA ILE A 12 1.98 -10.19 -3.18
C ILE A 12 2.25 -9.33 -1.94
N GLY A 13 3.51 -8.90 -1.75
CA GLY A 13 3.87 -8.01 -0.65
C GLY A 13 3.06 -6.73 -0.63
N ARG A 14 2.90 -6.08 -1.79
CA ARG A 14 2.09 -4.86 -1.92
C ARG A 14 0.62 -5.10 -1.62
N TYR A 15 0.00 -6.11 -2.23
CA TYR A 15 -1.43 -6.33 -2.09
C TYR A 15 -1.86 -6.79 -0.69
N VAL A 16 -1.06 -7.62 -0.03
CA VAL A 16 -1.36 -8.04 1.35
C VAL A 16 -1.26 -6.85 2.31
N GLU A 17 -0.23 -6.02 2.18
CA GLU A 17 -0.09 -4.82 3.02
C GLU A 17 -1.20 -3.80 2.73
N ARG A 18 -1.53 -3.58 1.45
CA ARG A 18 -2.64 -2.70 1.06
C ARG A 18 -3.97 -3.15 1.67
N ALA A 19 -4.27 -4.45 1.65
CA ALA A 19 -5.48 -4.97 2.25
C ALA A 19 -5.51 -4.74 3.76
N ASP A 20 -4.39 -4.95 4.47
CA ASP A 20 -4.25 -4.68 5.90
C ASP A 20 -4.45 -3.20 6.23
N ASP A 21 -3.69 -2.32 5.59
CA ASP A 21 -3.75 -0.87 5.85
C ASP A 21 -5.12 -0.28 5.49
N THR A 22 -5.71 -0.72 4.37
CA THR A 22 -7.06 -0.28 3.98
C THR A 22 -8.11 -0.74 4.99
N ALA A 23 -8.01 -1.97 5.51
CA ALA A 23 -8.92 -2.47 6.54
C ALA A 23 -8.82 -1.63 7.82
N ARG A 24 -7.60 -1.31 8.29
CA ARG A 24 -7.38 -0.46 9.47
C ARG A 24 -7.92 0.96 9.30
N ILE A 25 -7.67 1.56 8.14
CA ILE A 25 -8.16 2.91 7.84
C ILE A 25 -9.69 2.94 7.81
N LEU A 26 -10.31 1.96 7.16
CA LEU A 26 -11.78 1.84 7.11
C LEU A 26 -12.38 1.58 8.48
N ASP A 27 -11.81 0.66 9.26
CA ASP A 27 -12.32 0.33 10.60
C ASP A 27 -12.37 1.57 11.49
N VAL A 28 -11.29 2.32 11.52
CA VAL A 28 -11.22 3.57 12.29
C VAL A 28 -12.15 4.65 11.74
N THR A 29 -12.27 4.76 10.41
CA THR A 29 -13.16 5.77 9.79
C THR A 29 -14.63 5.43 10.06
N VAL A 30 -15.03 4.17 9.95
CA VAL A 30 -16.37 3.70 10.25
C VAL A 30 -16.74 3.96 11.72
N HIS A 31 -15.82 3.63 12.65
CA HIS A 31 -16.03 3.92 14.07
C HIS A 31 -16.20 5.43 14.32
N GLN A 32 -15.37 6.25 13.71
CA GLN A 32 -15.48 7.72 13.84
C GLN A 32 -16.84 8.24 13.34
N LEU A 33 -17.31 7.74 12.19
CA LEU A 33 -18.63 8.13 11.65
C LEU A 33 -19.79 7.67 12.52
N LEU A 34 -19.63 6.60 13.28
CA LEU A 34 -20.65 6.10 14.21
C LEU A 34 -20.65 6.85 15.56
N GLU A 35 -19.50 7.28 16.04
CA GLU A 35 -19.32 7.94 17.33
C GLU A 35 -19.55 9.46 17.26
N ASP A 36 -19.19 10.10 16.15
CA ASP A 36 -19.29 11.54 15.98
C ASP A 36 -20.50 11.93 15.11
N SER A 37 -21.60 12.27 15.78
CA SER A 37 -22.84 12.72 15.12
C SER A 37 -22.70 14.07 14.40
N THR A 38 -21.60 14.80 14.60
CA THR A 38 -21.33 16.08 13.94
C THR A 38 -20.51 15.92 12.65
N ALA A 39 -19.90 14.76 12.43
CA ALA A 39 -19.14 14.46 11.22
C ALA A 39 -20.09 14.35 10.02
N ASP A 40 -19.73 14.99 8.90
CA ASP A 40 -20.44 14.77 7.63
C ASP A 40 -19.90 13.50 6.94
N PRO A 41 -20.72 12.43 6.85
CA PRO A 41 -20.28 11.17 6.26
C PRO A 41 -19.85 11.30 4.79
N ASP A 42 -20.53 12.14 4.00
CA ASP A 42 -20.20 12.33 2.59
C ASP A 42 -18.83 12.99 2.43
N ARG A 43 -18.59 14.08 3.17
CA ARG A 43 -17.29 14.78 3.15
C ARG A 43 -16.16 13.86 3.59
N THR A 44 -16.31 13.17 4.71
CA THR A 44 -15.29 12.25 5.24
C THR A 44 -14.99 11.11 4.25
N SER A 45 -16.03 10.55 3.63
CA SER A 45 -15.89 9.49 2.64
C SER A 45 -15.15 9.98 1.39
N ARG A 46 -15.48 11.16 0.87
CA ARG A 46 -14.81 11.74 -0.32
C ARG A 46 -13.34 11.98 -0.09
N VAL A 47 -12.98 12.59 1.03
CA VAL A 47 -11.57 12.81 1.40
C VAL A 47 -10.81 11.48 1.45
N LEU A 48 -11.40 10.45 2.05
CA LEU A 48 -10.77 9.13 2.10
C LEU A 48 -10.60 8.50 0.72
N LEU A 49 -11.62 8.57 -0.14
CA LEU A 49 -11.55 8.03 -1.50
C LEU A 49 -10.46 8.75 -2.33
N GLU A 50 -10.40 10.08 -2.29
CA GLU A 50 -9.38 10.87 -2.97
C GLU A 50 -7.97 10.47 -2.52
N VAL A 51 -7.75 10.32 -1.21
CA VAL A 51 -6.47 9.89 -0.66
C VAL A 51 -6.10 8.48 -1.09
N LEU A 52 -7.09 7.57 -1.18
CA LEU A 52 -6.86 6.21 -1.69
C LEU A 52 -6.69 6.18 -3.22
N GLY A 53 -6.90 7.30 -3.91
CA GLY A 53 -6.81 7.39 -5.37
C GLY A 53 -8.03 6.77 -6.07
N ILE A 54 -9.17 6.76 -5.40
CA ILE A 54 -10.46 6.29 -5.92
C ILE A 54 -11.31 7.52 -6.25
N GLU A 55 -11.80 7.62 -7.46
CA GLU A 55 -12.67 8.73 -7.87
C GLU A 55 -14.02 8.66 -7.14
N PRO A 56 -14.40 9.69 -6.36
CA PRO A 56 -15.67 9.69 -5.65
C PRO A 56 -16.87 9.72 -6.61
N PRO A 57 -17.90 8.91 -6.41
CA PRO A 57 -19.11 8.95 -7.23
C PRO A 57 -19.88 10.25 -7.03
N GLN A 58 -20.76 10.59 -8.00
CA GLN A 58 -21.62 11.79 -7.92
C GLN A 58 -22.70 11.69 -6.84
N THR A 59 -23.04 10.47 -6.42
CA THR A 59 -24.03 10.22 -5.38
C THR A 59 -23.47 10.53 -4.00
N ARG A 60 -24.38 10.89 -3.06
CA ARG A 60 -24.00 11.08 -1.67
C ARG A 60 -23.53 9.76 -1.05
N LEU A 61 -22.45 9.84 -0.28
CA LEU A 61 -21.84 8.71 0.38
C LEU A 61 -22.22 8.65 1.85
N ASP A 62 -22.65 7.51 2.28
CA ASP A 62 -22.74 7.12 3.69
C ASP A 62 -21.66 6.08 4.03
N MET A 63 -21.64 5.63 5.27
CA MET A 63 -20.71 4.62 5.76
C MET A 63 -20.76 3.33 4.92
N TRP A 64 -21.96 2.89 4.51
CA TRP A 64 -22.11 1.65 3.74
C TRP A 64 -21.65 1.81 2.30
N ALA A 65 -21.98 2.93 1.66
CA ALA A 65 -21.49 3.24 0.31
C ALA A 65 -19.95 3.32 0.28
N LEU A 66 -19.34 3.93 1.30
CA LEU A 66 -17.88 3.93 1.46
C LEU A 66 -17.33 2.51 1.62
N THR A 67 -17.93 1.71 2.51
CA THR A 67 -17.51 0.33 2.77
C THR A 67 -17.64 -0.53 1.50
N ASP A 68 -18.73 -0.41 0.78
CA ASP A 68 -18.97 -1.12 -0.48
C ASP A 68 -17.91 -0.78 -1.53
N LEU A 69 -17.56 0.50 -1.67
CA LEU A 69 -16.56 0.94 -2.64
C LEU A 69 -15.14 0.46 -2.28
N VAL A 70 -14.74 0.63 -1.03
CA VAL A 70 -13.33 0.43 -0.63
C VAL A 70 -13.05 -0.98 -0.11
N ALA A 71 -14.06 -1.67 0.48
CA ALA A 71 -13.86 -3.03 0.95
C ALA A 71 -14.31 -4.08 -0.05
N PHE A 72 -15.50 -3.96 -0.65
CA PHE A 72 -16.17 -5.06 -1.33
C PHE A 72 -16.22 -4.95 -2.85
N ASN A 73 -15.92 -3.81 -3.44
CA ASN A 73 -15.97 -3.63 -4.89
C ASN A 73 -14.98 -4.57 -5.60
N ARG A 74 -15.47 -5.19 -6.70
CA ARG A 74 -14.69 -6.11 -7.55
C ARG A 74 -14.49 -5.58 -8.97
N GLY A 75 -14.68 -4.31 -9.21
CA GLY A 75 -14.67 -3.71 -10.54
C GLY A 75 -13.82 -2.46 -10.67
N LEU A 76 -13.19 -2.03 -9.59
CA LEU A 76 -12.18 -0.96 -9.61
C LEU A 76 -10.87 -1.49 -10.20
N SER A 77 -9.96 -0.61 -10.56
CA SER A 77 -8.63 -1.00 -11.00
C SER A 77 -7.98 -1.98 -10.00
N ARG A 78 -7.18 -2.92 -10.49
CA ARG A 78 -6.63 -4.04 -9.70
C ARG A 78 -6.07 -3.60 -8.36
N GLY A 79 -6.65 -4.13 -7.27
CA GLY A 79 -6.17 -3.93 -5.91
C GLY A 79 -6.62 -2.64 -5.23
N CYS A 80 -7.60 -1.90 -5.77
CA CYS A 80 -8.11 -0.69 -5.11
C CYS A 80 -9.04 -1.00 -3.93
N SER A 81 -9.77 -2.11 -3.94
CA SER A 81 -10.55 -2.56 -2.78
C SER A 81 -9.81 -3.65 -2.01
N ILE A 82 -10.25 -3.90 -0.76
CA ILE A 82 -9.70 -5.01 0.05
C ILE A 82 -9.89 -6.35 -0.66
N VAL A 83 -11.09 -6.60 -1.20
CA VAL A 83 -11.40 -7.84 -1.91
C VAL A 83 -10.57 -7.99 -3.17
N ASP A 84 -10.36 -6.92 -3.94
CA ASP A 84 -9.51 -6.95 -5.12
C ASP A 84 -8.04 -7.15 -4.76
N ALA A 85 -7.54 -6.52 -3.70
CA ALA A 85 -6.17 -6.70 -3.22
C ALA A 85 -5.91 -8.15 -2.79
N ILE A 86 -6.80 -8.76 -2.01
CA ILE A 86 -6.68 -10.19 -1.61
C ILE A 86 -6.78 -11.10 -2.84
N THR A 87 -7.66 -10.79 -3.78
CA THR A 87 -7.81 -11.56 -5.03
C THR A 87 -6.52 -11.48 -5.86
N ALA A 88 -5.96 -10.29 -6.03
CA ALA A 88 -4.72 -10.08 -6.76
C ALA A 88 -3.52 -10.76 -6.07
N ALA A 89 -3.42 -10.68 -4.73
CA ALA A 89 -2.39 -11.38 -3.96
C ALA A 89 -2.46 -12.90 -4.20
N ARG A 90 -3.67 -13.48 -4.14
CA ARG A 90 -3.87 -14.92 -4.39
C ARG A 90 -3.51 -15.32 -5.83
N GLU A 91 -3.89 -14.53 -6.83
CA GLU A 91 -3.56 -14.85 -8.22
C GLU A 91 -2.04 -14.78 -8.49
N ASN A 92 -1.35 -13.80 -7.90
CA ASN A 92 0.11 -13.75 -7.94
C ASN A 92 0.72 -14.96 -7.21
N ALA A 93 0.21 -15.35 -6.04
CA ALA A 93 0.67 -16.54 -5.32
C ALA A 93 0.41 -17.81 -6.13
N ARG A 94 -0.69 -17.90 -6.87
CA ARG A 94 -0.98 -19.04 -7.75
C ARG A 94 0.04 -19.19 -8.88
N SER A 95 0.51 -18.05 -9.43
CA SER A 95 1.53 -18.04 -10.49
C SER A 95 2.95 -18.31 -9.97
N ALA A 96 3.20 -18.07 -8.69
CA ALA A 96 4.51 -18.18 -8.04
C ALA A 96 4.59 -19.34 -7.02
N ARG A 97 3.74 -20.37 -7.14
CA ARG A 97 3.67 -21.49 -6.18
C ARG A 97 4.97 -22.25 -6.00
N GLU A 98 5.85 -22.22 -6.98
CA GLU A 98 7.16 -22.87 -6.94
C GLU A 98 8.18 -22.15 -6.03
N VAL A 99 7.91 -20.90 -5.65
CA VAL A 99 8.82 -20.05 -4.85
C VAL A 99 8.22 -19.55 -3.54
N ILE A 100 7.01 -20.01 -3.19
CA ILE A 100 6.37 -19.73 -1.89
C ILE A 100 6.14 -21.04 -1.13
N SER A 101 6.00 -20.97 0.20
CA SER A 101 5.63 -22.15 1.00
C SER A 101 4.17 -22.54 0.79
N SER A 102 3.87 -23.84 1.03
CA SER A 102 2.49 -24.34 1.03
C SER A 102 1.62 -23.58 2.02
N ASP A 103 2.14 -23.24 3.20
CA ASP A 103 1.42 -22.52 4.24
C ASP A 103 1.04 -21.09 3.80
N MET A 104 1.93 -20.39 3.09
CA MET A 104 1.64 -19.09 2.52
C MET A 104 0.54 -19.16 1.46
N TRP A 105 0.60 -20.19 0.58
CA TRP A 105 -0.45 -20.41 -0.40
C TRP A 105 -1.79 -20.70 0.27
N GLU A 106 -1.83 -21.61 1.24
CA GLU A 106 -3.06 -21.97 1.97
C GLU A 106 -3.63 -20.76 2.69
N CYS A 107 -2.77 -19.93 3.31
CA CYS A 107 -3.20 -18.69 3.94
C CYS A 107 -3.95 -17.78 2.97
N LEU A 108 -3.40 -17.46 1.82
CA LEU A 108 -4.05 -16.61 0.82
C LEU A 108 -5.29 -17.26 0.22
N ASN A 109 -5.22 -18.55 -0.12
CA ASN A 109 -6.33 -19.25 -0.75
C ASN A 109 -7.53 -19.42 0.20
N THR A 110 -7.30 -19.75 1.47
CA THR A 110 -8.38 -19.83 2.47
C THR A 110 -8.95 -18.46 2.80
N THR A 111 -8.11 -17.41 2.84
CA THR A 111 -8.58 -16.02 3.00
C THR A 111 -9.51 -15.63 1.86
N TYR A 112 -9.11 -15.84 0.62
CA TYR A 112 -9.93 -15.56 -0.56
C TYR A 112 -11.27 -16.32 -0.53
N ASN A 113 -11.24 -17.61 -0.23
CA ASN A 113 -12.45 -18.43 -0.19
C ASN A 113 -13.45 -17.99 0.90
N ALA A 114 -12.96 -17.40 1.99
CA ALA A 114 -13.80 -16.88 3.07
C ALA A 114 -14.44 -15.51 2.76
N LEU A 115 -13.94 -14.75 1.78
CA LEU A 115 -14.37 -13.37 1.52
C LEU A 115 -15.89 -13.24 1.34
N ALA A 116 -16.51 -14.10 0.51
CA ALA A 116 -17.94 -13.99 0.22
C ALA A 116 -18.82 -14.24 1.46
N GLU A 117 -18.42 -15.13 2.35
CA GLU A 117 -19.11 -15.37 3.62
C GLU A 117 -18.92 -14.20 4.58
N ARG A 118 -17.70 -13.71 4.71
CA ARG A 118 -17.34 -12.57 5.56
C ARG A 118 -18.04 -11.28 5.11
N GLU A 119 -18.14 -11.02 3.80
CA GLU A 119 -18.90 -9.92 3.24
C GLU A 119 -20.40 -10.02 3.63
N ARG A 120 -21.01 -11.20 3.47
CA ARG A 120 -22.42 -11.40 3.88
C ARG A 120 -22.63 -11.22 5.37
N ALA A 121 -21.68 -11.64 6.20
CA ALA A 121 -21.72 -11.41 7.64
C ALA A 121 -21.59 -9.93 7.96
N ALA A 122 -20.68 -9.22 7.34
CA ALA A 122 -20.48 -7.77 7.51
C ALA A 122 -21.74 -6.97 7.23
N ARG A 123 -22.47 -7.32 6.16
CA ARG A 123 -23.75 -6.65 5.81
C ARG A 123 -24.86 -6.84 6.85
N ARG A 124 -24.77 -7.86 7.69
CA ARG A 124 -25.77 -8.13 8.75
C ARG A 124 -25.36 -7.64 10.11
N LEU A 125 -24.07 -7.70 10.44
CA LEU A 125 -23.54 -7.50 11.79
C LEU A 125 -22.68 -6.23 11.92
N GLY A 126 -22.39 -5.57 10.81
CA GLY A 126 -21.43 -4.47 10.72
C GLY A 126 -20.08 -4.91 10.14
N PRO A 127 -19.31 -3.96 9.56
CA PRO A 127 -18.10 -4.29 8.80
C PRO A 127 -16.87 -4.57 9.69
N HIS A 128 -16.88 -4.25 10.97
CA HIS A 128 -15.76 -4.38 11.89
C HIS A 128 -15.14 -5.80 11.89
N GLU A 129 -15.99 -6.83 12.01
CA GLU A 129 -15.55 -8.24 11.97
C GLU A 129 -14.83 -8.61 10.66
N PHE A 130 -15.23 -7.98 9.54
CA PHE A 130 -14.54 -8.16 8.26
C PHE A 130 -13.16 -7.53 8.28
N PHE A 131 -13.04 -6.31 8.80
CA PHE A 131 -11.76 -5.61 8.88
C PHE A 131 -10.78 -6.37 9.80
N THR A 132 -11.22 -6.74 10.99
CA THR A 132 -10.42 -7.55 11.94
C THR A 132 -9.99 -8.90 11.32
N PHE A 133 -10.86 -9.55 10.56
CA PHE A 133 -10.50 -10.76 9.83
C PHE A 133 -9.38 -10.50 8.84
N VAL A 134 -9.46 -9.45 8.03
CA VAL A 134 -8.43 -9.10 7.03
C VAL A 134 -7.10 -8.81 7.71
N GLU A 135 -7.08 -8.00 8.76
CA GLU A 135 -5.88 -7.69 9.55
C GLU A 135 -5.22 -8.95 10.12
N GLY A 136 -6.04 -9.85 10.71
CA GLY A 136 -5.54 -11.11 11.25
C GLY A 136 -4.94 -12.02 10.16
N ARG A 137 -5.54 -12.05 8.97
CA ARG A 137 -5.02 -12.84 7.84
C ARG A 137 -3.75 -12.26 7.27
N ALA A 138 -3.65 -10.95 7.16
CA ALA A 138 -2.42 -10.26 6.71
C ALA A 138 -1.27 -10.48 7.71
N ALA A 139 -1.53 -10.36 9.00
CA ALA A 139 -0.54 -10.65 10.05
C ALA A 139 -0.08 -12.11 10.03
N MET A 140 -1.00 -13.07 9.83
CA MET A 140 -0.66 -14.49 9.67
C MET A 140 0.22 -14.71 8.44
N PHE A 141 -0.14 -14.14 7.29
CA PHE A 141 0.67 -14.25 6.07
C PHE A 141 2.08 -13.71 6.25
N ALA A 142 2.22 -12.54 6.90
CA ALA A 142 3.52 -11.96 7.20
C ALA A 142 4.36 -12.88 8.10
N GLY A 143 3.77 -13.44 9.16
CA GLY A 143 4.44 -14.40 10.04
C GLY A 143 4.85 -15.69 9.33
N LEU A 144 4.02 -16.22 8.43
CA LEU A 144 4.35 -17.38 7.60
C LEU A 144 5.51 -17.07 6.65
N ALA A 145 5.49 -15.93 5.98
CA ALA A 145 6.59 -15.50 5.11
C ALA A 145 7.92 -15.40 5.90
N ASP A 146 7.86 -14.79 7.09
CA ASP A 146 9.04 -14.61 7.92
C ASP A 146 9.58 -15.93 8.51
N SER A 147 8.76 -16.96 8.70
CA SER A 147 9.14 -18.24 9.29
C SER A 147 9.43 -19.35 8.27
N THR A 148 8.92 -19.26 7.05
CA THR A 148 9.00 -20.38 6.09
C THR A 148 9.79 -20.07 4.81
N LEU A 149 10.05 -18.79 4.48
CA LEU A 149 10.88 -18.46 3.34
C LEU A 149 12.35 -18.33 3.70
N SER A 150 13.21 -18.88 2.85
CA SER A 150 14.63 -18.54 2.83
C SER A 150 14.83 -17.04 2.59
N ARG A 151 15.91 -16.46 3.15
CA ARG A 151 16.23 -15.03 2.97
C ARG A 151 16.91 -14.74 1.62
N ASP A 152 16.42 -15.39 0.58
CA ASP A 152 16.87 -15.25 -0.80
C ASP A 152 16.22 -14.05 -1.53
N ASP A 153 16.46 -13.94 -2.83
CA ASP A 153 15.88 -12.88 -3.67
C ASP A 153 14.36 -12.82 -3.58
N GLY A 154 13.68 -13.98 -3.48
CA GLY A 154 12.23 -14.05 -3.41
C GLY A 154 11.68 -13.36 -2.16
N TYR A 155 12.26 -13.66 -1.02
CA TYR A 155 11.94 -12.99 0.22
C TYR A 155 12.21 -11.48 0.12
N ARG A 156 13.34 -11.09 -0.52
CA ARG A 156 13.68 -9.66 -0.67
C ARG A 156 12.66 -8.91 -1.52
N PHE A 157 12.19 -9.48 -2.63
CA PHE A 157 11.10 -8.87 -3.42
C PHE A 157 9.79 -8.75 -2.64
N LEU A 158 9.41 -9.76 -1.90
CA LEU A 158 8.21 -9.73 -1.06
C LEU A 158 8.28 -8.60 -0.01
N VAL A 159 9.41 -8.51 0.69
CA VAL A 159 9.64 -7.50 1.74
C VAL A 159 9.72 -6.10 1.12
N LEU A 160 10.37 -5.95 -0.03
CA LEU A 160 10.47 -4.69 -0.76
C LEU A 160 9.08 -4.17 -1.15
N GLY A 161 8.23 -5.04 -1.72
CA GLY A 161 6.84 -4.69 -2.04
C GLY A 161 6.06 -4.25 -0.81
N ARG A 162 6.11 -5.04 0.27
CA ARG A 162 5.46 -4.73 1.55
C ARG A 162 5.92 -3.39 2.12
N ALA A 163 7.22 -3.13 2.12
CA ALA A 163 7.79 -1.92 2.69
C ALA A 163 7.41 -0.65 1.91
N LEU A 164 7.43 -0.71 0.58
CA LEU A 164 7.01 0.40 -0.28
C LEU A 164 5.51 0.71 -0.13
N GLU A 165 4.66 -0.33 -0.07
CA GLU A 165 3.24 -0.12 0.15
C GLU A 165 2.97 0.54 1.50
N ARG A 166 3.66 0.09 2.54
CA ARG A 166 3.53 0.67 3.89
C ARG A 166 3.90 2.15 3.93
N VAL A 167 4.95 2.57 3.22
CA VAL A 167 5.29 3.99 3.09
C VAL A 167 4.15 4.74 2.39
N ASP A 168 3.67 4.24 1.26
CA ASP A 168 2.60 4.88 0.47
C ASP A 168 1.31 5.01 1.29
N MET A 169 0.88 3.94 1.98
CA MET A 169 -0.33 3.95 2.80
C MET A 169 -0.20 4.83 4.06
N THR A 170 0.99 4.87 4.68
CA THR A 170 1.27 5.81 5.79
C THR A 170 1.17 7.26 5.33
N VAL A 171 1.71 7.57 4.16
CA VAL A 171 1.60 8.91 3.55
C VAL A 171 0.14 9.27 3.27
N ARG A 172 -0.62 8.36 2.67
CA ARG A 172 -2.06 8.54 2.40
C ARG A 172 -2.86 8.78 3.67
N LEU A 173 -2.61 7.99 4.72
CA LEU A 173 -3.24 8.18 6.03
C LEU A 173 -2.99 9.57 6.58
N LEU A 174 -1.76 10.07 6.51
CA LEU A 174 -1.43 11.41 7.00
C LEU A 174 -2.06 12.51 6.13
N LEU A 175 -2.00 12.39 4.79
CA LEU A 175 -2.61 13.36 3.87
C LEU A 175 -4.12 13.49 4.07
N SER A 176 -4.81 12.41 4.46
CA SER A 176 -6.25 12.49 4.77
C SER A 176 -6.56 13.35 6.00
N ARG A 177 -5.56 13.76 6.77
CA ARG A 177 -5.72 14.51 8.02
C ARG A 177 -5.01 15.87 8.04
N VAL A 178 -4.13 16.11 7.06
CA VAL A 178 -3.49 17.42 6.88
C VAL A 178 -4.55 18.39 6.33
N GLY A 179 -4.73 19.52 7.00
CA GLY A 179 -5.73 20.53 6.63
C GLY A 179 -6.99 20.55 7.51
N ASP A 180 -7.28 19.47 8.22
CA ASP A 180 -8.24 19.54 9.33
C ASP A 180 -7.54 20.07 10.58
N SER A 181 -8.14 21.06 11.25
CA SER A 181 -7.74 21.47 12.62
C SER A 181 -8.11 20.32 13.58
N ALA A 182 -7.40 19.22 13.45
CA ALA A 182 -7.77 17.94 13.99
C ALA A 182 -7.71 17.96 15.52
N SER A 183 -8.84 17.65 16.14
CA SER A 183 -8.97 17.44 17.57
C SER A 183 -8.15 16.21 18.05
N SER A 184 -7.81 16.17 19.33
CA SER A 184 -7.15 14.98 19.93
C SER A 184 -7.75 13.61 19.56
N PRO A 185 -9.09 13.45 19.49
CA PRO A 185 -9.69 12.19 19.04
C PRO A 185 -9.24 11.74 17.65
N THR A 186 -9.02 12.67 16.73
CA THR A 186 -8.57 12.37 15.36
C THR A 186 -7.16 11.78 15.35
N TRP A 187 -6.24 12.22 16.21
CA TRP A 187 -4.89 11.67 16.29
C TRP A 187 -4.84 10.29 16.93
N VAL A 188 -5.76 9.98 17.85
CA VAL A 188 -5.96 8.60 18.33
C VAL A 188 -6.36 7.69 17.16
N SER A 189 -7.27 8.17 16.32
CA SER A 189 -7.72 7.43 15.13
C SER A 189 -6.57 7.19 14.14
N VAL A 190 -5.72 8.19 13.90
CA VAL A 190 -4.51 8.05 13.06
C VAL A 190 -3.57 6.99 13.64
N LEU A 191 -3.29 7.03 14.94
CA LEU A 191 -2.42 6.06 15.61
C LEU A 191 -3.00 4.64 15.54
N ARG A 192 -4.32 4.47 15.69
CA ARG A 192 -5.00 3.17 15.57
C ARG A 192 -4.91 2.64 14.14
N ALA A 193 -5.22 3.48 13.14
CA ALA A 193 -5.12 3.10 11.73
C ALA A 193 -3.67 2.71 11.34
N ALA A 194 -2.67 3.40 11.88
CA ALA A 194 -1.26 3.04 11.69
C ALA A 194 -0.82 1.82 12.52
N GLY A 195 -1.68 1.23 13.37
CA GLY A 195 -1.29 0.19 14.32
C GLY A 195 -0.24 0.64 15.35
N ALA A 196 -0.19 1.94 15.62
CA ALA A 196 0.86 2.62 16.38
C ALA A 196 0.45 2.99 17.80
N HIS A 197 -0.83 2.92 18.12
CA HIS A 197 -1.43 3.51 19.33
C HIS A 197 -0.71 3.10 20.63
N ASP A 198 -0.58 1.81 20.88
CA ASP A 198 -0.01 1.33 22.14
C ASP A 198 1.48 1.62 22.25
N THR A 199 2.21 1.51 21.13
CA THR A 199 3.64 1.80 21.08
C THR A 199 3.89 3.29 21.29
N TYR A 200 3.09 4.15 20.65
CA TYR A 200 3.17 5.58 20.84
C TYR A 200 2.91 6.00 22.30
N LEU A 201 1.83 5.48 22.92
CA LEU A 201 1.51 5.81 24.31
C LEU A 201 2.62 5.39 25.30
N ARG A 202 3.25 4.24 25.08
CA ARG A 202 4.41 3.81 25.87
C ARG A 202 5.61 4.72 25.70
N THR A 203 5.90 5.13 24.46
CA THR A 203 7.06 5.96 24.13
C THR A 203 6.88 7.40 24.64
N HIS A 204 5.69 7.96 24.53
CA HIS A 204 5.38 9.37 24.84
C HIS A 204 4.60 9.56 26.15
N ARG A 205 4.55 8.53 27.00
CA ARG A 205 3.90 8.58 28.33
C ARG A 205 2.46 9.11 28.29
N GLY A 206 1.72 8.75 27.26
CA GLY A 206 0.30 9.09 27.11
C GLY A 206 0.00 10.51 26.63
N VAL A 207 1.00 11.33 26.36
CA VAL A 207 0.77 12.70 25.85
C VAL A 207 0.45 12.66 24.36
N LEU A 208 -0.79 13.00 24.01
CA LEU A 208 -1.24 13.09 22.61
C LEU A 208 -1.03 14.54 22.10
N ASP A 209 -0.10 14.67 21.18
CA ASP A 209 0.21 15.92 20.49
C ASP A 209 0.37 15.64 19.00
N ALA A 210 -0.29 16.44 18.15
CA ALA A 210 -0.33 16.26 16.71
C ALA A 210 1.07 16.13 16.10
N ASN A 211 1.96 17.04 16.47
CA ASN A 211 3.31 17.09 15.92
C ASN A 211 4.11 15.83 16.30
N ARG A 212 4.01 15.41 17.56
CA ARG A 212 4.66 14.17 18.03
C ARG A 212 4.10 12.91 17.39
N VAL A 213 2.80 12.87 17.11
CA VAL A 213 2.17 11.75 16.38
C VAL A 213 2.72 11.69 14.96
N ILE A 214 2.77 12.81 14.26
CA ILE A 214 3.33 12.88 12.89
C ILE A 214 4.81 12.49 12.91
N GLU A 215 5.60 13.05 13.81
CA GLU A 215 7.01 12.71 13.97
C GLU A 215 7.21 11.22 14.22
N PHE A 216 6.43 10.61 15.10
CA PHE A 216 6.51 9.19 15.41
C PHE A 216 6.18 8.33 14.19
N ILE A 217 5.09 8.61 13.50
CA ILE A 217 4.67 7.83 12.33
C ILE A 217 5.63 8.00 11.15
N VAL A 218 6.24 9.18 11.00
CA VAL A 218 7.16 9.45 9.89
C VAL A 218 8.61 9.09 10.21
N LEU A 219 9.12 9.45 11.39
CA LEU A 219 10.55 9.46 11.69
C LEU A 219 11.03 8.38 12.66
N ASP A 220 10.13 7.67 13.36
CA ASP A 220 10.57 6.69 14.37
C ASP A 220 11.42 5.59 13.72
N ARG A 221 12.59 5.33 14.35
CA ARG A 221 13.60 4.41 13.81
C ARG A 221 13.38 2.96 14.17
N GLN A 222 12.52 2.68 15.12
CA GLN A 222 12.29 1.34 15.70
C GLN A 222 10.89 0.82 15.41
N PHE A 223 9.93 1.71 15.19
CA PHE A 223 8.55 1.32 14.93
C PHE A 223 8.41 0.77 13.50
N PRO A 224 8.04 -0.52 13.33
CA PRO A 224 8.08 -1.18 12.03
C PRO A 224 7.14 -0.60 10.96
N ARG A 225 6.15 0.21 11.37
CA ARG A 225 5.19 0.85 10.47
C ARG A 225 5.46 2.35 10.28
N SER A 226 6.58 2.87 10.77
CA SER A 226 6.99 4.23 10.42
C SER A 226 7.48 4.31 8.97
N ALA A 227 7.32 5.48 8.35
CA ALA A 227 7.82 5.71 6.99
C ALA A 227 9.35 5.52 6.93
N PHE A 228 10.09 6.04 7.90
CA PHE A 228 11.55 5.88 7.97
C PHE A 228 11.99 4.41 8.06
N TYR A 229 11.40 3.64 8.97
CA TYR A 229 11.74 2.23 9.12
C TYR A 229 11.44 1.44 7.84
N SER A 230 10.30 1.71 7.22
CA SER A 230 9.88 1.05 5.99
C SER A 230 10.80 1.40 4.81
N LEU A 231 11.21 2.67 4.65
CA LEU A 231 12.20 3.06 3.65
C LEU A 231 13.55 2.38 3.87
N LYS A 232 14.02 2.33 5.13
CA LYS A 232 15.25 1.63 5.47
C LYS A 232 15.19 0.13 5.13
N LEU A 233 14.05 -0.50 5.38
CA LEU A 233 13.83 -1.91 5.05
C LEU A 233 13.78 -2.14 3.53
N ALA A 234 13.14 -1.23 2.78
CA ALA A 234 13.11 -1.27 1.32
C ALA A 234 14.53 -1.11 0.73
N GLU A 235 15.28 -0.11 1.19
CA GLU A 235 16.68 0.12 0.77
C GLU A 235 17.54 -1.11 1.04
N HIS A 236 17.49 -1.66 2.25
CA HIS A 236 18.24 -2.86 2.61
C HIS A 236 17.87 -4.06 1.73
N SER A 237 16.58 -4.29 1.48
CA SER A 237 16.14 -5.39 0.62
C SER A 237 16.65 -5.22 -0.81
N LEU A 238 16.68 -4.00 -1.33
CA LEU A 238 17.21 -3.71 -2.66
C LEU A 238 18.72 -3.84 -2.71
N ASP A 239 19.45 -3.42 -1.67
CA ASP A 239 20.91 -3.59 -1.57
C ASP A 239 21.29 -5.07 -1.61
N GLU A 240 20.56 -5.93 -0.90
CA GLU A 240 20.75 -7.39 -0.93
C GLU A 240 20.51 -7.98 -2.34
N LEU A 241 19.45 -7.53 -3.04
CA LEU A 241 19.17 -7.94 -4.43
C LEU A 241 20.25 -7.49 -5.42
N MET A 242 20.99 -6.44 -5.11
CA MET A 242 22.06 -5.90 -5.95
C MET A 242 23.43 -6.46 -5.62
N GLN A 243 23.60 -7.26 -4.56
CA GLN A 243 24.88 -7.87 -4.21
C GLN A 243 25.42 -8.74 -5.36
N GLY A 244 26.64 -8.48 -5.75
CA GLY A 244 27.29 -9.19 -6.87
C GLY A 244 26.98 -8.66 -8.27
N LEU A 245 26.12 -7.65 -8.40
CA LEU A 245 25.86 -6.99 -9.67
C LEU A 245 26.76 -5.74 -9.80
N SER A 246 27.62 -5.69 -10.82
CA SER A 246 28.51 -4.56 -11.08
C SER A 246 27.81 -3.33 -11.68
N ASP A 247 26.49 -3.34 -11.77
CA ASP A 247 25.70 -2.33 -12.48
C ASP A 247 25.50 -1.07 -11.61
N ARG A 248 26.48 -0.14 -11.72
CA ARG A 248 26.40 1.19 -11.08
C ARG A 248 25.57 2.21 -11.89
N ALA A 249 25.15 1.86 -13.09
CA ALA A 249 24.42 2.74 -14.01
C ALA A 249 23.25 1.98 -14.66
N GLY A 250 22.11 1.95 -14.02
CA GLY A 250 20.92 1.28 -14.56
C GLY A 250 19.70 1.52 -13.68
N ALA A 251 18.54 0.99 -14.09
CA ALA A 251 17.28 1.17 -13.38
C ALA A 251 17.34 0.68 -11.92
N GLY A 252 18.13 -0.36 -11.62
CA GLY A 252 18.37 -0.82 -10.23
C GLY A 252 19.14 0.21 -9.40
N ALA A 253 20.17 0.84 -9.97
CA ALA A 253 20.90 1.92 -9.33
C ALA A 253 20.01 3.15 -9.12
N GLU A 254 19.10 3.42 -10.04
CA GLU A 254 18.13 4.51 -9.90
C GLU A 254 17.15 4.25 -8.74
N ALA A 255 16.54 3.07 -8.64
CA ALA A 255 15.68 2.71 -7.51
C ALA A 255 16.42 2.86 -6.16
N ARG A 256 17.68 2.40 -6.10
CA ARG A 256 18.53 2.54 -4.92
C ARG A 256 18.80 4.01 -4.57
N ARG A 257 19.10 4.83 -5.57
CA ARG A 257 19.37 6.27 -5.39
C ARG A 257 18.15 7.00 -4.84
N LEU A 258 16.97 6.68 -5.37
CA LEU A 258 15.69 7.26 -4.92
C LEU A 258 15.39 6.88 -3.47
N LEU A 259 15.51 5.60 -3.10
CA LEU A 259 15.30 5.13 -1.73
C LEU A 259 16.31 5.74 -0.76
N GLY A 260 17.58 5.70 -1.11
CA GLY A 260 18.65 6.25 -0.26
C GLY A 260 18.50 7.75 -0.04
N ARG A 261 18.08 8.50 -1.06
CA ARG A 261 17.79 9.94 -0.94
C ARG A 261 16.61 10.18 0.02
N ALA A 262 15.48 9.52 -0.19
CA ALA A 262 14.30 9.70 0.65
C ALA A 262 14.57 9.30 2.11
N ARG A 263 15.24 8.15 2.33
CA ARG A 263 15.63 7.73 3.68
C ARG A 263 16.57 8.74 4.33
N SER A 264 17.61 9.20 3.63
CA SER A 264 18.56 10.17 4.18
C SER A 264 17.91 11.52 4.48
N GLU A 265 16.97 11.96 3.66
CA GLU A 265 16.20 13.16 3.92
C GLU A 265 15.43 13.06 5.25
N LEU A 266 14.76 11.94 5.50
CA LEU A 266 14.05 11.71 6.75
C LEU A 266 15.02 11.50 7.93
N GLU A 267 16.20 10.91 7.70
CA GLU A 267 17.18 10.65 8.76
C GLU A 267 17.75 11.92 9.39
N PHE A 268 17.98 12.94 8.56
CA PHE A 268 18.66 14.18 8.99
C PHE A 268 17.71 15.37 9.12
N ILE A 269 16.42 15.18 8.86
CA ILE A 269 15.44 16.25 9.04
C ILE A 269 15.25 16.59 10.52
N ARG A 270 15.17 17.89 10.81
CA ARG A 270 14.74 18.32 12.14
C ARG A 270 13.21 18.21 12.24
N PRO A 271 12.66 17.71 13.35
CA PRO A 271 11.21 17.54 13.53
C PRO A 271 10.39 18.77 13.16
N GLY A 272 10.74 19.95 13.65
CA GLY A 272 10.04 21.20 13.30
C GLY A 272 10.03 21.51 11.81
N VAL A 273 11.14 21.21 11.08
CA VAL A 273 11.23 21.42 9.64
C VAL A 273 10.37 20.42 8.85
N LEU A 274 10.15 19.22 9.41
CA LEU A 274 9.20 18.25 8.83
C LEU A 274 7.80 18.86 8.74
N LEU A 275 7.36 19.51 9.81
CA LEU A 275 6.00 20.04 9.95
C LEU A 275 5.77 21.28 9.08
N ASP A 276 6.78 22.14 8.90
CA ASP A 276 6.68 23.38 8.12
C ASP A 276 6.27 23.15 6.65
N SER A 277 6.53 21.96 6.10
CA SER A 277 6.23 21.62 4.70
C SER A 277 5.71 20.19 4.56
N LEU A 278 4.91 19.74 5.51
CA LEU A 278 4.49 18.36 5.65
C LEU A 278 3.83 17.80 4.37
N GLU A 279 2.85 18.51 3.81
CA GLU A 279 2.15 18.07 2.58
C GLU A 279 3.11 17.84 1.42
N ASN A 280 4.01 18.78 1.16
CA ASN A 280 4.97 18.66 0.05
C ASN A 280 5.93 17.49 0.27
N ARG A 281 6.32 17.23 1.51
CA ARG A 281 7.20 16.09 1.85
C ARG A 281 6.47 14.77 1.72
N LEU A 282 5.24 14.69 2.19
CA LEU A 282 4.41 13.50 2.02
C LEU A 282 4.16 13.20 0.54
N ALA A 283 3.83 14.21 -0.27
CA ALA A 283 3.70 14.07 -1.72
C ALA A 283 5.02 13.63 -2.38
N GLY A 284 6.16 14.14 -1.91
CA GLY A 284 7.49 13.71 -2.37
C GLY A 284 7.79 12.24 -2.05
N LEU A 285 7.41 11.76 -0.87
CA LEU A 285 7.55 10.34 -0.50
C LEU A 285 6.66 9.46 -1.36
N GLN A 286 5.43 9.87 -1.64
CA GLN A 286 4.52 9.15 -2.53
C GLN A 286 5.08 9.07 -3.95
N ALA A 287 5.58 10.18 -4.49
CA ALA A 287 6.27 10.18 -5.78
C ALA A 287 7.48 9.24 -5.79
N THR A 288 8.28 9.25 -4.73
CA THR A 288 9.41 8.32 -4.58
C THR A 288 8.97 6.85 -4.63
N CYS A 289 7.89 6.48 -3.93
CA CYS A 289 7.37 5.10 -3.96
C CYS A 289 6.95 4.67 -5.37
N ARG A 290 6.31 5.57 -6.14
CA ARG A 290 5.95 5.33 -7.54
C ARG A 290 7.18 5.16 -8.41
N ASP A 291 8.10 6.12 -8.38
CA ASP A 291 9.28 6.15 -9.24
C ASP A 291 10.22 4.95 -8.97
N VAL A 292 10.33 4.53 -7.70
CA VAL A 292 11.03 3.29 -7.31
C VAL A 292 10.32 2.07 -7.91
N GLY A 293 8.99 2.00 -7.84
CA GLY A 293 8.22 0.92 -8.46
C GLY A 293 8.45 0.81 -9.96
N GLU A 294 8.48 1.93 -10.67
CA GLU A 294 8.78 2.00 -12.11
C GLU A 294 10.22 1.53 -12.42
N ALA A 295 11.19 2.00 -11.66
CA ALA A 295 12.58 1.59 -11.81
C ALA A 295 12.78 0.08 -11.54
N LEU A 296 12.08 -0.48 -10.55
CA LEU A 296 12.09 -1.92 -10.28
C LEU A 296 11.46 -2.71 -11.42
N ALA A 297 10.32 -2.26 -11.96
CA ALA A 297 9.66 -2.90 -13.09
C ALA A 297 10.56 -2.93 -14.32
N LEU A 298 11.23 -1.82 -14.64
CA LEU A 298 12.17 -1.75 -15.75
C LEU A 298 13.38 -2.69 -15.58
N ARG A 299 13.84 -2.90 -14.36
CA ARG A 299 15.04 -3.71 -14.09
C ARG A 299 14.75 -5.19 -13.94
N TYR A 300 13.69 -5.55 -13.22
CA TYR A 300 13.47 -6.91 -12.74
C TYR A 300 12.26 -7.62 -13.35
N PHE A 301 11.22 -6.86 -13.83
CA PHE A 301 9.94 -7.43 -14.25
C PHE A 301 9.75 -7.46 -15.76
N ARG A 302 10.80 -7.22 -16.54
CA ARG A 302 10.73 -7.14 -18.01
C ARG A 302 10.23 -8.44 -18.59
N PHE A 303 8.92 -8.50 -18.89
CA PHE A 303 8.34 -9.32 -19.97
C PHE A 303 6.83 -9.08 -20.18
N ALA A 304 6.23 -8.10 -19.50
CA ALA A 304 4.94 -7.61 -19.95
C ALA A 304 5.10 -6.15 -20.42
N PRO A 305 4.64 -5.81 -21.62
CA PRO A 305 4.50 -4.40 -21.94
C PRO A 305 3.59 -3.78 -20.89
N TRP A 306 4.03 -2.70 -20.26
CA TRP A 306 3.17 -1.85 -19.48
C TRP A 306 1.98 -1.50 -20.38
N VAL A 307 0.83 -2.02 -20.06
CA VAL A 307 -0.40 -1.42 -20.51
C VAL A 307 -0.57 -0.23 -19.58
N GLU A 308 -0.09 0.94 -20.02
CA GLU A 308 -0.56 2.19 -19.48
C GLU A 308 -2.08 2.16 -19.60
N TRP A 309 -2.76 2.14 -18.48
CA TRP A 309 -4.15 2.51 -18.41
C TRP A 309 -4.20 4.04 -18.45
N SER A 310 -3.78 4.62 -19.58
CA SER A 310 -4.17 5.96 -19.94
C SER A 310 -5.63 5.90 -20.32
N ASP A 311 -6.39 6.84 -19.77
CA ASP A 311 -7.79 7.07 -20.05
C ASP A 311 -8.18 6.79 -21.50
N ALA A 312 -9.28 6.06 -21.61
CA ALA A 312 -9.97 5.81 -22.86
C ALA A 312 -10.26 7.13 -23.60
N GLY A 313 -9.90 7.14 -24.84
CA GLY A 313 -10.50 8.05 -25.79
C GLY A 313 -9.56 8.88 -26.61
N ARG A 314 -8.91 8.23 -27.58
CA ARG A 314 -8.82 8.75 -28.96
C ARG A 314 -8.36 7.61 -29.87
N GLY A 315 -9.31 7.14 -30.67
CA GLY A 315 -9.00 6.34 -31.85
C GLY A 315 -8.05 7.11 -32.75
N GLN A 316 -7.01 6.43 -33.21
CA GLN A 316 -6.30 6.83 -34.43
C GLN A 316 -6.08 5.60 -35.29
N ASP A 317 -6.67 5.69 -36.42
CA ASP A 317 -6.62 4.98 -37.66
C ASP A 317 -5.36 4.11 -37.86
N LEU A 318 -5.62 2.82 -38.09
CA LEU A 318 -4.71 1.93 -38.79
C LEU A 318 -4.63 2.39 -40.26
N VAL A 319 -3.54 3.03 -40.62
CA VAL A 319 -3.18 3.25 -42.01
C VAL A 319 -2.72 1.91 -42.59
N SER A 320 -3.57 1.35 -43.42
CA SER A 320 -3.24 0.23 -44.29
C SER A 320 -2.13 0.63 -45.25
N GLY A 321 -0.95 0.07 -45.08
CA GLY A 321 0.10 0.12 -46.12
C GLY A 321 -0.19 -0.92 -47.19
N GLU A 322 -0.56 -0.43 -48.36
CA GLU A 322 -0.65 -1.21 -49.58
C GLU A 322 0.74 -1.74 -49.98
N VAL A 323 0.81 -3.03 -50.19
CA VAL A 323 1.94 -3.68 -50.86
C VAL A 323 1.71 -3.55 -52.37
N GLU A 324 2.46 -2.69 -53.07
CA GLU A 324 2.59 -2.72 -54.49
C GLU A 324 3.41 -3.96 -54.94
N GLU A 325 2.74 -4.87 -55.61
CA GLU A 325 3.38 -5.84 -56.47
C GLU A 325 3.78 -5.16 -57.75
N GLY A 326 5.07 -4.98 -57.99
CA GLY A 326 5.65 -4.60 -59.25
C GLY A 326 6.16 -5.83 -59.98
N GLY A 327 5.40 -6.31 -60.97
CA GLY A 327 5.88 -7.27 -61.94
C GLY A 327 6.65 -6.60 -63.08
N ALA A 328 7.72 -7.25 -63.51
CA ALA A 328 8.20 -7.48 -64.87
C ALA A 328 9.54 -8.24 -64.84
#